data_aa3080edda3386067b0afb07d8359e6c
#
_entry.id   aa3080edda3386067b0afb07d8359e6c
#
_cell.length_a   1.000
_cell.length_b   1.000
_cell.length_c   1.000
_cell.angle_alpha   90.00
_cell.angle_beta   90.00
_cell.angle_gamma   90.00
#
_symmetry.space_group_name_H-M   'P 1'
#
loop_
_entity.id
_entity.type
_entity.pdbx_description
1 polymer ?
#
loop_
_entity_poly.entity_id
_entity_poly.type
_entity_poly.pdbx_seq_one_letter_code
_entity_poly.pdbx_strand_id
1 'polypeptide(L)'
;MPWPVLALFASAHMVNQDAAPLRSSCDSEAQVIGQAAKGDPAQILFAISGDIGTCYKVVLTNGGKAIQGYLPAKALSGLETFEQGRRAAGRIEVSAEVKRDIVQRTANLGGRGTAASAENAHIHELISSGQNEQALELLQKRIKSGYRDSNTLAAAGLTALQSDQPKLAIEYFELSLAVAPNAAIEDLRKRAARELEGDRSGEKLVGIKFNFRYDDKAVTVDQARQLLPILDSEFTRISEELGCRSEERMTAIVQTREAYQQSTGAAEWSGGQYDGRIRVALLEKTPGEHTRQAFAHEIVHACLARTGEWPAWLHEGLAQKLAGQTIPAGQRAEVRRLAQSGEFPGLEQMGRSWSRLSANHATTAYATALMAIERLYEAYGSSGVRNLLQNPTSLPRLAADIDRRLRE
;
A
#
# COMPACT_ATOMS: atom_id res chain seq x y z
N MET A 1 -19.32 22.49 -41.14
CA MET A 1 -19.99 22.52 -39.83
C MET A 1 -18.99 22.06 -38.81
N PRO A 2 -18.52 22.88 -37.88
CA PRO A 2 -17.61 22.45 -36.84
C PRO A 2 -18.40 21.74 -35.73
N TRP A 3 -17.91 20.61 -35.29
CA TRP A 3 -18.45 19.85 -34.18
C TRP A 3 -18.29 20.63 -32.88
N PRO A 4 -19.29 20.64 -31.97
CA PRO A 4 -19.12 21.25 -30.67
C PRO A 4 -18.18 20.41 -29.82
N VAL A 5 -17.09 21.02 -29.37
CA VAL A 5 -16.25 20.53 -28.31
C VAL A 5 -17.12 20.44 -27.05
N LEU A 6 -17.54 19.26 -26.67
CA LEU A 6 -18.12 19.00 -25.35
C LEU A 6 -17.04 19.30 -24.31
N ALA A 7 -17.12 20.49 -23.71
CA ALA A 7 -16.40 20.82 -22.50
C ALA A 7 -16.89 19.87 -21.41
N LEU A 8 -16.10 18.89 -21.06
CA LEU A 8 -16.24 18.12 -19.82
C LEU A 8 -16.17 19.14 -18.69
N PHE A 9 -17.31 19.42 -18.05
CA PHE A 9 -17.38 20.12 -16.79
C PHE A 9 -16.66 19.25 -15.74
N ALA A 10 -15.35 19.41 -15.61
CA ALA A 10 -14.65 19.01 -14.39
C ALA A 10 -15.30 19.84 -13.27
N SER A 11 -15.84 19.18 -12.25
CA SER A 11 -16.34 19.82 -11.04
C SER A 11 -15.22 20.70 -10.46
N ALA A 12 -15.33 22.01 -10.66
CA ALA A 12 -14.31 22.94 -10.25
C ALA A 12 -14.36 23.06 -8.72
N HIS A 13 -13.33 22.57 -8.06
CA HIS A 13 -13.10 22.87 -6.65
C HIS A 13 -12.71 24.34 -6.56
N MET A 14 -13.20 25.03 -5.55
CA MET A 14 -13.03 26.47 -5.42
C MET A 14 -12.38 26.80 -4.08
N VAL A 15 -11.51 27.79 -4.08
CA VAL A 15 -11.01 28.38 -2.85
C VAL A 15 -12.16 29.11 -2.15
N ASN A 16 -12.39 28.84 -0.85
CA ASN A 16 -13.50 29.39 -0.07
C ASN A 16 -13.07 30.46 0.95
N GLN A 17 -11.77 30.73 1.06
CA GLN A 17 -11.20 31.73 1.98
C GLN A 17 -10.52 32.85 1.20
N ASP A 18 -10.67 34.08 1.70
CA ASP A 18 -9.93 35.22 1.19
C ASP A 18 -8.44 35.10 1.59
N ALA A 19 -7.55 35.31 0.60
CA ALA A 19 -6.09 35.27 0.79
C ALA A 19 -5.59 33.96 1.47
N ALA A 20 -6.13 32.80 1.06
CA ALA A 20 -5.68 31.51 1.59
C ALA A 20 -4.19 31.28 1.28
N PRO A 21 -3.32 31.04 2.29
CA PRO A 21 -1.89 30.87 2.06
C PRO A 21 -1.62 29.56 1.33
N LEU A 22 -1.08 29.64 0.11
CA LEU A 22 -0.58 28.50 -0.64
C LEU A 22 0.80 28.15 -0.10
N ARG A 23 0.97 26.95 0.44
CA ARG A 23 2.18 26.51 1.12
C ARG A 23 3.01 25.55 0.27
N SER A 24 4.31 25.46 0.57
CA SER A 24 5.23 24.54 -0.09
C SER A 24 5.05 23.09 0.36
N SER A 25 4.51 22.84 1.57
CA SER A 25 4.15 21.54 2.13
C SER A 25 2.94 21.63 3.06
N CYS A 26 2.47 20.51 3.62
CA CYS A 26 1.34 20.44 4.54
C CYS A 26 1.75 20.61 6.02
N ASP A 27 2.73 21.42 6.29
CA ASP A 27 3.26 21.65 7.64
C ASP A 27 3.00 23.08 8.10
N SER A 28 2.90 23.30 9.41
CA SER A 28 2.64 24.63 10.00
C SER A 28 3.75 25.62 9.69
N GLU A 29 5.01 25.16 9.63
CA GLU A 29 6.20 25.98 9.33
C GLU A 29 6.52 26.05 7.82
N ALA A 30 5.70 25.45 6.97
CA ALA A 30 5.95 25.46 5.54
C ALA A 30 5.93 26.88 4.96
N GLN A 31 6.88 27.15 4.07
CA GLN A 31 6.97 28.43 3.39
C GLN A 31 5.67 28.73 2.62
N VAL A 32 5.15 29.96 2.76
CA VAL A 32 4.07 30.45 1.92
C VAL A 32 4.64 30.86 0.57
N ILE A 33 4.27 30.13 -0.48
CA ILE A 33 4.77 30.33 -1.85
C ILE A 33 3.80 31.15 -2.73
N GLY A 34 2.63 31.49 -2.20
CA GLY A 34 1.62 32.29 -2.88
C GLY A 34 0.37 32.46 -2.01
N GLN A 35 -0.62 33.17 -2.57
CA GLN A 35 -1.93 33.33 -1.96
C GLN A 35 -2.99 32.99 -2.99
N ALA A 36 -4.05 32.30 -2.56
CA ALA A 36 -5.22 31.99 -3.35
C ALA A 36 -6.36 32.91 -2.94
N ALA A 37 -7.06 33.48 -3.90
CA ALA A 37 -8.22 34.32 -3.64
C ALA A 37 -9.50 33.46 -3.56
N LYS A 38 -10.47 33.93 -2.79
CA LYS A 38 -11.79 33.31 -2.75
C LYS A 38 -12.43 33.29 -4.13
N GLY A 39 -12.87 32.10 -4.55
CA GLY A 39 -13.44 31.90 -5.89
C GLY A 39 -12.42 31.45 -6.92
N ASP A 40 -11.12 31.38 -6.59
CA ASP A 40 -10.13 30.79 -7.51
C ASP A 40 -10.44 29.32 -7.77
N PRO A 41 -10.47 28.87 -9.05
CA PRO A 41 -10.62 27.47 -9.37
C PRO A 41 -9.35 26.70 -8.99
N ALA A 42 -9.51 25.65 -8.21
CA ALA A 42 -8.42 24.79 -7.75
C ALA A 42 -8.52 23.41 -8.41
N GLN A 43 -7.55 23.05 -9.21
CA GLN A 43 -7.40 21.67 -9.67
C GLN A 43 -6.68 20.86 -8.59
N ILE A 44 -7.38 19.93 -7.95
CA ILE A 44 -6.80 19.07 -6.94
C ILE A 44 -6.04 17.94 -7.63
N LEU A 45 -4.79 17.74 -7.23
CA LEU A 45 -3.95 16.63 -7.68
C LEU A 45 -4.07 15.43 -6.76
N PHE A 46 -3.91 15.66 -5.44
CA PHE A 46 -4.03 14.65 -4.39
C PHE A 46 -4.20 15.29 -3.02
N ALA A 47 -4.50 14.46 -2.01
CA ALA A 47 -4.59 14.86 -0.60
C ALA A 47 -3.46 14.23 0.22
N ILE A 48 -2.94 14.95 1.21
CA ILE A 48 -1.98 14.44 2.21
C ILE A 48 -2.38 14.90 3.60
N SER A 49 -1.92 14.18 4.63
CA SER A 49 -2.00 14.62 6.03
C SER A 49 -0.66 15.20 6.48
N GLY A 50 -0.70 16.33 7.13
CA GLY A 50 0.44 16.97 7.79
C GLY A 50 0.05 17.40 9.21
N ASP A 51 0.90 18.18 9.87
CA ASP A 51 0.66 18.69 11.23
C ASP A 51 -0.51 19.69 11.31
N ILE A 52 -0.86 20.34 10.18
CA ILE A 52 -2.03 21.24 10.08
C ILE A 52 -3.33 20.52 9.64
N GLY A 53 -3.32 19.18 9.64
CA GLY A 53 -4.44 18.33 9.18
C GLY A 53 -4.36 17.95 7.72
N THR A 54 -5.51 17.65 7.11
CA THR A 54 -5.57 17.28 5.68
C THR A 54 -5.35 18.51 4.80
N CYS A 55 -4.36 18.42 3.90
CA CYS A 55 -4.11 19.39 2.84
C CYS A 55 -4.30 18.75 1.46
N TYR A 56 -4.62 19.61 0.50
CA TYR A 56 -4.74 19.23 -0.91
C TYR A 56 -3.64 19.90 -1.71
N LYS A 57 -2.88 19.10 -2.46
CA LYS A 57 -1.99 19.63 -3.50
C LYS A 57 -2.86 20.14 -4.63
N VAL A 58 -2.76 21.41 -4.91
CA VAL A 58 -3.58 22.08 -5.92
C VAL A 58 -2.74 22.76 -6.96
N VAL A 59 -3.31 22.88 -8.18
CA VAL A 59 -2.84 23.79 -9.22
C VAL A 59 -3.83 24.94 -9.27
N LEU A 60 -3.35 26.15 -9.04
CA LEU A 60 -4.08 27.39 -9.21
C LEU A 60 -3.58 28.10 -10.46
N THR A 61 -4.49 28.63 -11.27
CA THR A 61 -4.12 29.46 -12.42
C THR A 61 -4.38 30.91 -12.08
N ASN A 62 -3.33 31.69 -11.85
CA ASN A 62 -3.42 33.10 -11.55
C ASN A 62 -2.68 33.89 -12.64
N GLY A 63 -3.39 34.81 -13.31
CA GLY A 63 -2.82 35.63 -14.37
C GLY A 63 -2.17 34.84 -15.52
N GLY A 64 -2.67 33.64 -15.84
CA GLY A 64 -2.15 32.78 -16.90
C GLY A 64 -0.93 31.96 -16.51
N LYS A 65 -0.45 32.05 -15.24
CA LYS A 65 0.62 31.20 -14.70
C LYS A 65 0.03 30.15 -13.74
N ALA A 66 0.42 28.90 -13.94
CA ALA A 66 0.07 27.81 -13.03
C ALA A 66 1.03 27.80 -11.84
N ILE A 67 0.48 27.89 -10.61
CA ILE A 67 1.23 27.78 -9.37
C ILE A 67 0.74 26.52 -8.65
N GLN A 68 1.67 25.68 -8.20
CA GLN A 68 1.34 24.48 -7.44
C GLN A 68 1.73 24.67 -5.97
N GLY A 69 0.85 24.23 -5.07
CA GLY A 69 1.11 24.27 -3.64
C GLY A 69 0.05 23.53 -2.85
N TYR A 70 0.08 23.68 -1.53
CA TYR A 70 -0.83 23.00 -0.62
C TYR A 70 -1.81 23.99 0.01
N LEU A 71 -3.08 23.63 0.00
CA LEU A 71 -4.14 24.31 0.73
C LEU A 71 -4.76 23.36 1.76
N PRO A 72 -5.04 23.81 2.98
CA PRO A 72 -5.75 22.98 3.95
C PRO A 72 -7.20 22.75 3.52
N ALA A 73 -7.81 21.65 3.96
CA ALA A 73 -9.18 21.27 3.60
C ALA A 73 -10.19 22.40 3.84
N LYS A 74 -10.04 23.16 4.94
CA LYS A 74 -10.91 24.29 5.30
C LYS A 74 -10.86 25.46 4.31
N ALA A 75 -9.84 25.53 3.45
CA ALA A 75 -9.68 26.59 2.44
C ALA A 75 -10.32 26.23 1.10
N LEU A 76 -10.91 25.05 0.96
CA LEU A 76 -11.49 24.55 -0.28
C LEU A 76 -12.95 24.18 -0.11
N SER A 77 -13.74 24.32 -1.17
CA SER A 77 -15.13 23.86 -1.28
C SER A 77 -15.28 22.90 -2.46
N GLY A 78 -16.37 22.13 -2.46
CA GLY A 78 -16.65 21.14 -3.50
C GLY A 78 -15.82 19.86 -3.38
N LEU A 79 -15.23 19.60 -2.19
CA LEU A 79 -14.37 18.44 -1.95
C LEU A 79 -15.12 17.10 -1.97
N GLU A 80 -16.44 17.08 -1.82
CA GLU A 80 -17.24 15.86 -1.70
C GLU A 80 -17.05 14.93 -2.88
N THR A 81 -17.07 15.48 -4.11
CA THR A 81 -16.90 14.69 -5.33
C THR A 81 -15.48 14.15 -5.46
N PHE A 82 -14.47 14.96 -5.10
CA PHE A 82 -13.08 14.51 -5.06
C PHE A 82 -12.88 13.42 -4.01
N GLU A 83 -13.41 13.60 -2.81
CA GLU A 83 -13.31 12.63 -1.72
C GLU A 83 -14.08 11.34 -2.01
N GLN A 84 -15.23 11.42 -2.67
CA GLN A 84 -15.95 10.24 -3.16
C GLN A 84 -15.14 9.53 -4.24
N GLY A 85 -14.58 10.27 -5.20
CA GLY A 85 -13.68 9.73 -6.22
C GLY A 85 -12.42 9.12 -5.62
N ARG A 86 -11.82 9.78 -4.61
CA ARG A 86 -10.66 9.29 -3.87
C ARG A 86 -10.99 8.04 -3.06
N ARG A 87 -12.12 8.01 -2.36
CA ARG A 87 -12.62 6.81 -1.65
C ARG A 87 -12.96 5.68 -2.63
N ALA A 88 -13.44 6.00 -3.81
CA ALA A 88 -13.68 5.04 -4.88
C ALA A 88 -12.39 4.58 -5.57
N ALA A 89 -11.41 5.48 -5.74
CA ALA A 89 -10.09 5.20 -6.31
C ALA A 89 -9.08 4.67 -5.26
N GLY A 90 -9.28 4.97 -3.99
CA GLY A 90 -8.56 4.41 -2.84
C GLY A 90 -8.83 2.91 -2.62
N ARG A 91 -9.17 2.21 -3.68
CA ARG A 91 -9.39 0.77 -3.76
C ARG A 91 -8.07 0.00 -3.86
N ILE A 92 -7.18 0.24 -2.92
CA ILE A 92 -6.07 -0.70 -2.65
C ILE A 92 -6.66 -2.10 -2.35
N GLU A 93 -7.80 -2.18 -1.68
CA GLU A 93 -8.54 -3.42 -1.45
C GLU A 93 -9.02 -4.08 -2.74
N VAL A 94 -9.55 -3.33 -3.69
CA VAL A 94 -9.91 -3.90 -5.00
C VAL A 94 -8.69 -4.48 -5.68
N SER A 95 -7.53 -3.84 -5.55
CA SER A 95 -6.28 -4.42 -6.08
C SER A 95 -5.87 -5.69 -5.33
N ALA A 96 -6.12 -5.80 -4.03
CA ALA A 96 -5.82 -7.01 -3.25
C ALA A 96 -6.82 -8.14 -3.56
N GLU A 97 -8.12 -7.84 -3.68
CA GLU A 97 -9.13 -8.81 -4.10
C GLU A 97 -8.90 -9.28 -5.54
N VAL A 98 -8.60 -8.35 -6.45
CA VAL A 98 -8.27 -8.66 -7.85
C VAL A 98 -7.00 -9.47 -7.94
N LYS A 99 -5.98 -9.13 -7.15
CA LYS A 99 -4.76 -9.92 -7.04
C LYS A 99 -5.07 -11.35 -6.59
N ARG A 100 -5.86 -11.52 -5.54
CA ARG A 100 -6.28 -12.85 -5.06
C ARG A 100 -7.04 -13.62 -6.13
N ASP A 101 -7.99 -12.99 -6.81
CA ASP A 101 -8.77 -13.60 -7.89
C ASP A 101 -7.84 -14.05 -9.05
N ILE A 102 -6.90 -13.21 -9.47
CA ILE A 102 -5.91 -13.57 -10.49
C ILE A 102 -5.06 -14.75 -10.01
N VAL A 103 -4.54 -14.70 -8.78
CA VAL A 103 -3.72 -15.77 -8.20
C VAL A 103 -4.50 -17.08 -8.09
N GLN A 104 -5.76 -17.04 -7.62
CA GLN A 104 -6.61 -18.23 -7.55
C GLN A 104 -6.86 -18.84 -8.93
N ARG A 105 -7.03 -18.02 -9.96
CA ARG A 105 -7.21 -18.49 -11.33
C ARG A 105 -5.97 -19.14 -11.92
N THR A 106 -4.76 -18.87 -11.40
CA THR A 106 -3.53 -19.50 -11.87
C THR A 106 -3.51 -21.01 -11.64
N ALA A 107 -4.23 -21.51 -10.65
CA ALA A 107 -4.40 -22.94 -10.45
C ALA A 107 -5.13 -23.64 -11.63
N ASN A 108 -5.87 -22.88 -12.44
CA ASN A 108 -6.69 -23.36 -13.55
C ASN A 108 -6.38 -22.64 -14.88
N LEU A 109 -5.11 -22.31 -15.15
CA LEU A 109 -4.70 -21.74 -16.43
C LEU A 109 -4.96 -22.74 -17.57
N GLY A 110 -5.24 -22.24 -18.78
CA GLY A 110 -5.56 -23.04 -19.95
C GLY A 110 -4.51 -24.14 -20.20
N GLY A 111 -4.94 -25.29 -20.72
CA GLY A 111 -4.11 -26.47 -20.97
C GLY A 111 -4.86 -27.75 -20.58
N ARG A 112 -4.63 -28.84 -21.30
CA ARG A 112 -5.25 -30.13 -21.03
C ARG A 112 -4.19 -31.17 -20.63
N GLY A 113 -4.51 -31.96 -19.59
CA GLY A 113 -3.69 -33.09 -19.15
C GLY A 113 -2.97 -32.83 -17.80
N THR A 114 -2.40 -33.88 -17.24
CA THR A 114 -1.74 -33.88 -15.92
C THR A 114 -0.52 -32.98 -15.86
N ALA A 115 0.25 -32.87 -16.94
CA ALA A 115 1.42 -32.00 -17.02
C ALA A 115 1.04 -30.51 -16.94
N ALA A 116 -0.03 -30.08 -17.62
CA ALA A 116 -0.53 -28.72 -17.54
C ALA A 116 -1.06 -28.38 -16.12
N SER A 117 -1.70 -29.33 -15.45
CA SER A 117 -2.17 -29.17 -14.07
C SER A 117 -1.00 -29.01 -13.09
N ALA A 118 0.08 -29.78 -13.23
CA ALA A 118 1.27 -29.66 -12.39
C ALA A 118 1.99 -28.32 -12.60
N GLU A 119 2.13 -27.86 -13.87
CA GLU A 119 2.71 -26.55 -14.19
C GLU A 119 1.85 -25.41 -13.59
N ASN A 120 0.53 -25.48 -13.70
CA ASN A 120 -0.38 -24.49 -13.11
C ASN A 120 -0.24 -24.43 -11.59
N ALA A 121 -0.20 -25.59 -10.93
CA ALA A 121 -0.01 -25.66 -9.48
C ALA A 121 1.34 -25.05 -9.07
N HIS A 122 2.40 -25.32 -9.83
CA HIS A 122 3.72 -24.75 -9.57
C HIS A 122 3.75 -23.22 -9.77
N ILE A 123 3.16 -22.70 -10.86
CA ILE A 123 3.02 -21.24 -11.07
C ILE A 123 2.22 -20.61 -9.91
N HIS A 124 1.12 -21.25 -9.49
CA HIS A 124 0.31 -20.78 -8.38
C HIS A 124 1.13 -20.70 -7.09
N GLU A 125 1.90 -21.74 -6.78
CA GLU A 125 2.77 -21.80 -5.61
C GLU A 125 3.82 -20.68 -5.62
N LEU A 126 4.52 -20.49 -6.75
CA LEU A 126 5.53 -19.46 -6.91
C LEU A 126 4.95 -18.05 -6.68
N ILE A 127 3.80 -17.73 -7.28
CA ILE A 127 3.15 -16.43 -7.08
C ILE A 127 2.69 -16.27 -5.63
N SER A 128 2.12 -17.30 -5.03
CA SER A 128 1.63 -17.27 -3.65
C SER A 128 2.75 -17.12 -2.64
N SER A 129 3.92 -17.71 -2.90
CA SER A 129 5.13 -17.57 -2.06
C SER A 129 5.97 -16.32 -2.38
N GLY A 130 5.55 -15.50 -3.37
CA GLY A 130 6.23 -14.27 -3.76
C GLY A 130 7.48 -14.46 -4.60
N GLN A 131 7.68 -15.65 -5.20
CA GLN A 131 8.75 -15.97 -6.17
C GLN A 131 8.33 -15.49 -7.56
N ASN A 132 8.22 -14.16 -7.69
CA ASN A 132 7.59 -13.54 -8.86
C ASN A 132 8.46 -13.62 -10.12
N GLU A 133 9.78 -13.57 -10.00
CA GLU A 133 10.69 -13.66 -11.16
C GLU A 133 10.59 -15.05 -11.80
N GLN A 134 10.63 -16.11 -11.00
CA GLN A 134 10.50 -17.49 -11.47
C GLN A 134 9.12 -17.76 -12.08
N ALA A 135 8.06 -17.26 -11.41
CA ALA A 135 6.70 -17.37 -11.94
C ALA A 135 6.55 -16.65 -13.29
N LEU A 136 7.16 -15.46 -13.44
CA LEU A 136 7.13 -14.69 -14.67
C LEU A 136 7.83 -15.42 -15.81
N GLU A 137 8.97 -16.04 -15.57
CA GLU A 137 9.68 -16.85 -16.57
C GLU A 137 8.82 -18.01 -17.09
N LEU A 138 8.16 -18.74 -16.19
CA LEU A 138 7.25 -19.83 -16.57
C LEU A 138 6.05 -19.32 -17.37
N LEU A 139 5.43 -18.23 -16.93
CA LEU A 139 4.31 -17.59 -17.64
C LEU A 139 4.73 -17.10 -19.03
N GLN A 140 5.92 -16.51 -19.17
CA GLN A 140 6.47 -16.09 -20.46
C GLN A 140 6.72 -17.28 -21.41
N LYS A 141 7.29 -18.37 -20.89
CA LYS A 141 7.50 -19.61 -21.65
C LYS A 141 6.16 -20.16 -22.15
N ARG A 142 5.15 -20.17 -21.28
CA ARG A 142 3.80 -20.59 -21.58
C ARG A 142 3.15 -19.74 -22.69
N ILE A 143 3.26 -18.42 -22.58
CA ILE A 143 2.75 -17.48 -23.60
C ILE A 143 3.45 -17.68 -24.94
N LYS A 144 4.76 -17.91 -24.94
CA LYS A 144 5.54 -18.25 -26.16
C LYS A 144 5.10 -19.58 -26.78
N SER A 145 4.65 -20.54 -25.99
CA SER A 145 4.11 -21.83 -26.44
C SER A 145 2.66 -21.75 -26.96
N GLY A 146 2.07 -20.53 -27.01
CA GLY A 146 0.76 -20.30 -27.62
C GLY A 146 -0.40 -20.18 -26.61
N TYR A 147 -0.18 -20.35 -25.29
CA TYR A 147 -1.20 -20.17 -24.26
C TYR A 147 -1.38 -18.69 -23.95
N ARG A 148 -2.30 -18.03 -24.67
CA ARG A 148 -2.56 -16.59 -24.57
C ARG A 148 -4.01 -16.28 -24.14
N ASP A 149 -4.54 -17.10 -23.25
CA ASP A 149 -5.83 -16.81 -22.63
C ASP A 149 -5.73 -15.62 -21.66
N SER A 150 -6.85 -14.94 -21.39
CA SER A 150 -6.89 -13.75 -20.58
C SER A 150 -6.33 -13.95 -19.17
N ASN A 151 -6.55 -15.12 -18.54
CA ASN A 151 -6.04 -15.40 -17.20
C ASN A 151 -4.52 -15.56 -17.19
N THR A 152 -3.94 -16.28 -18.17
CA THR A 152 -2.48 -16.42 -18.31
C THR A 152 -1.82 -15.06 -18.50
N LEU A 153 -2.38 -14.21 -19.36
CA LEU A 153 -1.86 -12.87 -19.62
C LEU A 153 -2.04 -11.94 -18.40
N ALA A 154 -3.18 -12.01 -17.71
CA ALA A 154 -3.40 -11.24 -16.47
C ALA A 154 -2.42 -11.66 -15.36
N ALA A 155 -2.17 -12.96 -15.21
CA ALA A 155 -1.18 -13.47 -14.25
C ALA A 155 0.23 -12.98 -14.59
N ALA A 156 0.64 -13.01 -15.87
CA ALA A 156 1.93 -12.49 -16.31
C ALA A 156 2.05 -10.97 -16.06
N GLY A 157 0.98 -10.20 -16.31
CA GLY A 157 0.92 -8.76 -16.01
C GLY A 157 1.07 -8.47 -14.51
N LEU A 158 0.34 -9.19 -13.65
CA LEU A 158 0.44 -9.04 -12.20
C LEU A 158 1.85 -9.40 -11.71
N THR A 159 2.39 -10.52 -12.16
CA THR A 159 3.71 -11.01 -11.76
C THR A 159 4.82 -10.06 -12.22
N ALA A 160 4.72 -9.53 -13.46
CA ALA A 160 5.63 -8.50 -13.97
C ALA A 160 5.58 -7.22 -13.12
N LEU A 161 4.38 -6.80 -12.71
CA LEU A 161 4.21 -5.62 -11.84
C LEU A 161 4.87 -5.84 -10.47
N GLN A 162 4.73 -7.04 -9.91
CA GLN A 162 5.34 -7.41 -8.62
C GLN A 162 6.86 -7.60 -8.71
N SER A 163 7.37 -7.96 -9.89
CA SER A 163 8.81 -8.01 -10.21
C SER A 163 9.39 -6.64 -10.62
N ASP A 164 8.69 -5.55 -10.33
CA ASP A 164 9.14 -4.18 -10.63
C ASP A 164 9.39 -3.92 -12.12
N GLN A 165 8.54 -4.51 -12.98
CA GLN A 165 8.56 -4.36 -14.43
C GLN A 165 7.25 -3.74 -14.95
N PRO A 166 6.92 -2.48 -14.58
CA PRO A 166 5.63 -1.88 -14.89
C PRO A 166 5.34 -1.76 -16.40
N LYS A 167 6.37 -1.53 -17.21
CA LYS A 167 6.21 -1.49 -18.68
C LYS A 167 5.73 -2.84 -19.22
N LEU A 168 6.37 -3.93 -18.81
CA LEU A 168 5.98 -5.28 -19.21
C LEU A 168 4.61 -5.67 -18.66
N ALA A 169 4.28 -5.22 -17.46
CA ALA A 169 2.96 -5.42 -16.86
C ALA A 169 1.86 -4.77 -17.71
N ILE A 170 2.06 -3.54 -18.18
CA ILE A 170 1.12 -2.83 -19.06
C ILE A 170 0.89 -3.64 -20.34
N GLU A 171 1.97 -4.11 -20.99
CA GLU A 171 1.89 -4.90 -22.22
C GLU A 171 1.02 -6.17 -22.01
N TYR A 172 1.23 -6.91 -20.93
CA TYR A 172 0.43 -8.10 -20.64
C TYR A 172 -1.01 -7.80 -20.27
N PHE A 173 -1.27 -6.72 -19.50
CA PHE A 173 -2.64 -6.32 -19.19
C PHE A 173 -3.40 -5.88 -20.44
N GLU A 174 -2.78 -5.16 -21.35
CA GLU A 174 -3.37 -4.78 -22.64
C GLU A 174 -3.71 -6.01 -23.50
N LEU A 175 -2.80 -6.98 -23.57
CA LEU A 175 -3.06 -8.25 -24.26
C LEU A 175 -4.21 -9.03 -23.59
N SER A 176 -4.27 -9.07 -22.26
CA SER A 176 -5.36 -9.71 -21.51
C SER A 176 -6.71 -9.06 -21.79
N LEU A 177 -6.76 -7.72 -21.79
CA LEU A 177 -7.96 -6.93 -22.05
C LEU A 177 -8.44 -7.06 -23.50
N ALA A 178 -7.51 -7.25 -24.45
CA ALA A 178 -7.85 -7.50 -25.85
C ALA A 178 -8.51 -8.88 -26.05
N VAL A 179 -8.17 -9.88 -25.19
CA VAL A 179 -8.82 -11.20 -25.22
C VAL A 179 -10.19 -11.15 -24.54
N ALA A 180 -10.27 -10.54 -23.35
CA ALA A 180 -11.51 -10.41 -22.58
C ALA A 180 -11.50 -9.11 -21.76
N PRO A 181 -12.42 -8.17 -22.05
CA PRO A 181 -12.56 -6.94 -21.26
C PRO A 181 -12.84 -7.25 -19.79
N ASN A 182 -12.08 -6.59 -18.88
CA ASN A 182 -12.21 -6.76 -17.45
C ASN A 182 -11.84 -5.46 -16.72
N ALA A 183 -12.79 -4.85 -16.01
CA ALA A 183 -12.59 -3.57 -15.34
C ALA A 183 -11.47 -3.61 -14.28
N ALA A 184 -11.31 -4.73 -13.60
CA ALA A 184 -10.29 -4.89 -12.57
C ALA A 184 -8.87 -4.99 -13.17
N ILE A 185 -8.72 -5.65 -14.33
CA ILE A 185 -7.47 -5.68 -15.08
C ILE A 185 -7.13 -4.30 -15.64
N GLU A 186 -8.14 -3.55 -16.11
CA GLU A 186 -7.95 -2.17 -16.56
C GLU A 186 -7.48 -1.25 -15.42
N ASP A 187 -7.98 -1.43 -14.20
CA ASP A 187 -7.51 -0.67 -13.04
C ASP A 187 -6.05 -1.01 -12.69
N LEU A 188 -5.65 -2.29 -12.81
CA LEU A 188 -4.24 -2.70 -12.65
C LEU A 188 -3.34 -2.11 -13.75
N ARG A 189 -3.80 -2.08 -14.99
CA ARG A 189 -3.09 -1.44 -16.10
C ARG A 189 -2.86 0.04 -15.87
N LYS A 190 -3.92 0.77 -15.44
CA LYS A 190 -3.84 2.20 -15.08
C LYS A 190 -2.87 2.43 -13.92
N ARG A 191 -2.87 1.53 -12.94
CA ARG A 191 -1.92 1.57 -11.84
C ARG A 191 -0.50 1.39 -12.34
N ALA A 192 -0.22 0.36 -13.16
CA ALA A 192 1.10 0.14 -13.74
C ALA A 192 1.59 1.34 -14.57
N ALA A 193 0.68 2.03 -15.29
CA ALA A 193 1.00 3.24 -16.04
C ALA A 193 1.40 4.41 -15.12
N ARG A 194 0.67 4.65 -14.01
CA ARG A 194 1.07 5.67 -13.01
C ARG A 194 2.43 5.36 -12.38
N GLU A 195 2.69 4.09 -12.09
CA GLU A 195 3.97 3.65 -11.55
C GLU A 195 5.11 3.85 -12.55
N LEU A 196 4.90 3.52 -13.82
CA LEU A 196 5.89 3.74 -14.88
C LEU A 196 6.21 5.23 -15.03
N GLU A 197 5.23 6.11 -14.89
CA GLU A 197 5.42 7.55 -14.94
C GLU A 197 6.22 8.06 -13.72
N GLY A 198 5.91 7.55 -12.52
CA GLY A 198 6.66 7.86 -11.30
C GLY A 198 8.09 7.28 -11.26
N ASP A 199 8.33 6.21 -12.01
CA ASP A 199 9.62 5.50 -12.03
C ASP A 199 10.71 6.14 -12.90
N ARG A 200 10.39 7.19 -13.65
CA ARG A 200 11.32 7.84 -14.59
C ARG A 200 12.57 8.44 -13.95
N SER A 201 12.56 8.67 -12.63
CA SER A 201 13.65 9.27 -11.87
C SER A 201 14.28 8.35 -10.82
N GLY A 202 13.86 7.08 -10.75
CA GLY A 202 14.28 6.17 -9.67
C GLY A 202 15.67 5.56 -9.92
N GLU A 203 16.60 5.82 -9.02
CA GLU A 203 17.89 5.14 -8.94
C GLU A 203 17.75 3.76 -8.29
N LYS A 204 18.69 2.83 -8.58
CA LYS A 204 18.63 1.44 -8.09
C LYS A 204 19.91 1.04 -7.40
N LEU A 205 19.79 0.38 -6.25
CA LEU A 205 20.86 -0.31 -5.55
C LEU A 205 20.44 -1.77 -5.31
N VAL A 206 21.40 -2.68 -5.36
CA VAL A 206 21.16 -4.11 -5.14
C VAL A 206 21.80 -4.53 -3.82
N GLY A 207 20.98 -4.98 -2.86
CA GLY A 207 21.41 -5.54 -1.59
C GLY A 207 21.41 -7.07 -1.57
N ILE A 208 21.53 -7.63 -0.37
CA ILE A 208 21.48 -9.09 -0.16
C ILE A 208 20.04 -9.59 -0.36
N LYS A 209 19.09 -8.94 0.29
CA LYS A 209 17.66 -9.32 0.31
C LYS A 209 16.78 -8.38 -0.50
N PHE A 210 17.28 -7.20 -0.90
CA PHE A 210 16.49 -6.19 -1.57
C PHE A 210 17.09 -5.69 -2.88
N ASN A 211 16.21 -5.50 -3.85
CA ASN A 211 16.37 -4.54 -4.94
C ASN A 211 15.81 -3.21 -4.43
N PHE A 212 16.67 -2.27 -4.10
CA PHE A 212 16.28 -1.00 -3.50
C PHE A 212 16.21 0.10 -4.53
N ARG A 213 15.05 0.73 -4.65
CA ARG A 213 14.81 1.88 -5.52
C ARG A 213 14.53 3.12 -4.69
N TYR A 214 15.04 4.24 -5.12
CA TYR A 214 14.80 5.51 -4.44
C TYR A 214 14.64 6.66 -5.43
N ASP A 215 13.78 7.61 -5.04
CA ASP A 215 13.65 8.90 -5.70
C ASP A 215 14.80 9.80 -5.25
N ASP A 216 15.60 10.31 -6.17
CA ASP A 216 16.75 11.20 -5.88
C ASP A 216 16.34 12.52 -5.22
N LYS A 217 15.05 12.90 -5.34
CA LYS A 217 14.45 14.02 -4.60
C LYS A 217 14.12 13.68 -3.15
N ALA A 218 13.94 12.38 -2.85
CA ALA A 218 13.65 11.91 -1.51
C ALA A 218 14.92 11.64 -0.72
N VAL A 219 15.87 10.92 -1.29
CA VAL A 219 17.12 10.51 -0.64
C VAL A 219 18.32 10.65 -1.58
N THR A 220 19.46 11.03 -1.03
CA THR A 220 20.73 10.99 -1.77
C THR A 220 21.24 9.56 -1.93
N VAL A 221 22.18 9.34 -2.86
CA VAL A 221 22.81 8.03 -3.06
C VAL A 221 23.50 7.52 -1.79
N ASP A 222 24.09 8.41 -1.00
CA ASP A 222 24.78 8.02 0.24
C ASP A 222 23.78 7.62 1.34
N GLN A 223 22.65 8.31 1.44
CA GLN A 223 21.55 7.92 2.31
C GLN A 223 20.95 6.57 1.87
N ALA A 224 20.78 6.35 0.57
CA ALA A 224 20.30 5.08 0.03
C ALA A 224 21.26 3.92 0.35
N ARG A 225 22.58 4.15 0.24
CA ARG A 225 23.61 3.17 0.65
C ARG A 225 23.59 2.87 2.15
N GLN A 226 23.19 3.82 2.99
CA GLN A 226 23.02 3.60 4.43
C GLN A 226 21.74 2.86 4.77
N LEU A 227 20.64 3.12 4.03
CA LEU A 227 19.34 2.46 4.25
C LEU A 227 19.35 0.98 3.86
N LEU A 228 20.06 0.61 2.79
CA LEU A 228 20.03 -0.74 2.26
C LEU A 228 20.50 -1.81 3.27
N PRO A 229 21.60 -1.65 4.01
CA PRO A 229 21.98 -2.60 5.08
C PRO A 229 20.96 -2.65 6.23
N ILE A 230 20.28 -1.53 6.52
CA ILE A 230 19.21 -1.48 7.53
C ILE A 230 18.04 -2.36 7.10
N LEU A 231 17.63 -2.27 5.83
CA LEU A 231 16.59 -3.12 5.26
C LEU A 231 16.96 -4.62 5.34
N ASP A 232 18.16 -4.98 4.93
CA ASP A 232 18.66 -6.35 4.98
C ASP A 232 18.68 -6.89 6.44
N SER A 233 19.08 -6.06 7.42
CA SER A 233 19.10 -6.39 8.84
C SER A 233 17.69 -6.55 9.41
N GLU A 234 16.76 -5.61 9.11
CA GLU A 234 15.37 -5.71 9.56
C GLU A 234 14.66 -6.94 8.98
N PHE A 235 14.91 -7.25 7.71
CA PHE A 235 14.38 -8.47 7.12
C PHE A 235 14.89 -9.71 7.82
N THR A 236 16.19 -9.79 8.12
CA THR A 236 16.78 -10.94 8.83
C THR A 236 16.12 -11.10 10.19
N ARG A 237 16.05 -10.04 10.99
CA ARG A 237 15.42 -10.04 12.31
C ARG A 237 13.96 -10.48 12.28
N ILE A 238 13.16 -9.90 11.35
CA ILE A 238 11.74 -10.18 11.24
C ILE A 238 11.51 -11.60 10.69
N SER A 239 12.31 -12.05 9.73
CA SER A 239 12.18 -13.39 9.17
C SER A 239 12.51 -14.48 10.19
N GLU A 240 13.48 -14.25 11.07
CA GLU A 240 13.79 -15.14 12.19
C GLU A 240 12.65 -15.18 13.21
N GLU A 241 12.04 -14.03 13.51
CA GLU A 241 10.93 -13.92 14.46
C GLU A 241 9.65 -14.60 13.94
N LEU A 242 9.29 -14.39 12.68
CA LEU A 242 8.05 -14.90 12.09
C LEU A 242 8.19 -16.25 11.37
N GLY A 243 9.42 -16.71 11.12
CA GLY A 243 9.68 -17.95 10.40
C GLY A 243 9.45 -17.87 8.90
N CYS A 244 9.40 -16.66 8.33
CA CYS A 244 9.27 -16.50 6.88
C CYS A 244 10.63 -16.57 6.17
N ARG A 245 10.61 -17.03 4.93
CA ARG A 245 11.82 -17.10 4.07
C ARG A 245 11.56 -16.42 2.74
N SER A 246 12.59 -15.86 2.13
CA SER A 246 12.56 -15.35 0.76
C SER A 246 13.78 -15.86 0.01
N GLU A 247 13.53 -16.54 -1.10
CA GLU A 247 14.57 -17.01 -2.03
C GLU A 247 14.95 -15.91 -3.00
N GLU A 248 13.97 -15.10 -3.43
CA GLU A 248 14.18 -13.96 -4.31
C GLU A 248 14.37 -12.67 -3.51
N ARG A 249 15.07 -11.70 -4.12
CA ARG A 249 15.13 -10.35 -3.58
C ARG A 249 13.76 -9.68 -3.67
N MET A 250 13.39 -8.98 -2.61
CA MET A 250 12.20 -8.14 -2.60
C MET A 250 12.52 -6.76 -3.14
N THR A 251 11.58 -6.14 -3.82
CA THR A 251 11.71 -4.73 -4.20
C THR A 251 11.25 -3.84 -3.05
N ALA A 252 12.13 -2.92 -2.61
CA ALA A 252 11.81 -1.86 -1.67
C ALA A 252 12.00 -0.50 -2.36
N ILE A 253 11.02 0.40 -2.20
CA ILE A 253 10.97 1.69 -2.89
C ILE A 253 10.79 2.79 -1.85
N VAL A 254 11.70 3.76 -1.82
CA VAL A 254 11.53 4.99 -1.05
C VAL A 254 11.25 6.17 -1.98
N GLN A 255 10.24 6.94 -1.67
CA GLN A 255 9.76 8.03 -2.51
C GLN A 255 9.49 9.28 -1.66
N THR A 256 9.42 10.44 -2.30
CA THR A 256 8.80 11.60 -1.64
C THR A 256 7.34 11.26 -1.32
N ARG A 257 6.76 11.96 -0.34
CA ARG A 257 5.34 11.76 0.02
C ARG A 257 4.42 11.98 -1.18
N GLU A 258 4.72 12.97 -2.00
CA GLU A 258 3.99 13.27 -3.23
C GLU A 258 4.03 12.12 -4.24
N ALA A 259 5.24 11.63 -4.54
CA ALA A 259 5.42 10.52 -5.48
C ALA A 259 4.75 9.24 -4.96
N TYR A 260 4.84 8.97 -3.65
CA TYR A 260 4.16 7.86 -3.02
C TYR A 260 2.63 7.94 -3.19
N GLN A 261 2.03 9.09 -2.89
CA GLN A 261 0.58 9.29 -3.05
C GLN A 261 0.12 9.17 -4.50
N GLN A 262 0.88 9.74 -5.43
CA GLN A 262 0.58 9.66 -6.87
C GLN A 262 0.65 8.22 -7.38
N SER A 263 1.68 7.47 -7.00
CA SER A 263 1.91 6.11 -7.50
C SER A 263 0.97 5.08 -6.86
N THR A 264 0.66 5.23 -5.57
CA THR A 264 -0.11 4.22 -4.81
C THR A 264 -1.60 4.53 -4.70
N GLY A 265 -1.98 5.80 -4.64
CA GLY A 265 -3.33 6.22 -4.25
C GLY A 265 -3.69 5.83 -2.81
N ALA A 266 -2.69 5.57 -1.96
CA ALA A 266 -2.86 5.16 -0.57
C ALA A 266 -3.65 6.20 0.23
N ALA A 267 -4.20 5.78 1.38
CA ALA A 267 -4.85 6.70 2.31
C ALA A 267 -3.86 7.80 2.74
N GLU A 268 -4.38 9.01 2.96
CA GLU A 268 -3.55 10.20 3.25
C GLU A 268 -2.68 10.06 4.50
N TRP A 269 -3.11 9.25 5.45
CA TRP A 269 -2.37 8.93 6.69
C TRP A 269 -1.35 7.79 6.52
N SER A 270 -1.34 7.10 5.36
CA SER A 270 -0.42 6.00 5.08
C SER A 270 0.98 6.54 4.76
N GLY A 271 1.97 6.02 5.46
CA GLY A 271 3.40 6.30 5.21
C GLY A 271 4.14 5.15 4.54
N GLY A 272 3.48 3.99 4.41
CA GLY A 272 4.02 2.81 3.75
C GLY A 272 2.94 1.92 3.17
N GLN A 273 3.34 0.98 2.34
CA GLN A 273 2.45 -0.01 1.73
C GLN A 273 3.24 -1.21 1.21
N TYR A 274 2.71 -2.40 1.47
CA TYR A 274 3.11 -3.62 0.79
C TYR A 274 2.07 -4.05 -0.23
N ASP A 275 2.48 -4.18 -1.49
CA ASP A 275 1.63 -4.60 -2.62
C ASP A 275 2.23 -5.75 -3.45
N GLY A 276 3.20 -6.45 -2.84
CA GLY A 276 4.16 -7.34 -3.48
C GLY A 276 5.54 -6.69 -3.55
N ARG A 277 5.59 -5.38 -3.39
CA ARG A 277 6.78 -4.55 -3.19
C ARG A 277 6.57 -3.68 -1.97
N ILE A 278 7.63 -3.37 -1.27
CA ILE A 278 7.61 -2.47 -0.13
C ILE A 278 7.74 -1.04 -0.65
N ARG A 279 6.81 -0.16 -0.30
CA ARG A 279 6.86 1.26 -0.64
C ARG A 279 6.79 2.08 0.63
N VAL A 280 7.69 3.04 0.77
CA VAL A 280 7.73 3.95 1.92
C VAL A 280 7.81 5.39 1.44
N ALA A 281 6.92 6.23 1.98
CA ALA A 281 7.00 7.67 1.85
C ALA A 281 8.01 8.21 2.86
N LEU A 282 9.01 8.94 2.39
CA LEU A 282 9.92 9.63 3.30
C LEU A 282 9.18 10.81 3.95
N LEU A 283 9.07 10.77 5.27
CA LEU A 283 8.42 11.82 6.08
C LEU A 283 9.44 12.76 6.72
N GLU A 284 10.70 12.36 6.75
CA GLU A 284 11.82 13.06 7.37
C GLU A 284 12.72 13.66 6.28
N LYS A 285 13.38 14.78 6.57
CA LYS A 285 14.38 15.37 5.66
C LYS A 285 15.59 14.45 5.46
N THR A 286 15.89 13.66 6.47
CA THR A 286 16.95 12.66 6.47
C THR A 286 16.39 11.36 6.98
N PRO A 287 16.61 10.22 6.28
CA PRO A 287 16.16 8.93 6.75
C PRO A 287 16.66 8.63 8.17
N GLY A 288 15.75 8.28 9.07
CA GLY A 288 16.04 8.04 10.47
C GLY A 288 15.21 6.88 11.03
N GLU A 289 14.89 6.95 12.32
CA GLU A 289 14.19 5.91 13.04
C GLU A 289 12.77 5.67 12.49
N HIS A 290 12.05 6.73 12.11
CA HIS A 290 10.71 6.58 11.51
C HIS A 290 10.77 5.87 10.15
N THR A 291 11.79 6.18 9.34
CA THR A 291 12.00 5.49 8.06
C THR A 291 12.30 4.01 8.29
N ARG A 292 13.16 3.67 9.27
CA ARG A 292 13.43 2.28 9.68
C ARG A 292 12.16 1.57 10.13
N GLN A 293 11.37 2.21 11.00
CA GLN A 293 10.10 1.67 11.49
C GLN A 293 9.10 1.43 10.36
N ALA A 294 8.99 2.36 9.41
CA ALA A 294 8.11 2.20 8.26
C ALA A 294 8.55 1.00 7.41
N PHE A 295 9.84 0.83 7.13
CA PHE A 295 10.32 -0.34 6.42
C PHE A 295 10.11 -1.64 7.20
N ALA A 296 10.40 -1.66 8.51
CA ALA A 296 10.14 -2.82 9.35
C ALA A 296 8.66 -3.22 9.32
N HIS A 297 7.74 -2.25 9.39
CA HIS A 297 6.30 -2.46 9.29
C HIS A 297 5.93 -3.16 7.96
N GLU A 298 6.40 -2.65 6.84
CA GLU A 298 6.10 -3.22 5.52
C GLU A 298 6.79 -4.58 5.28
N ILE A 299 7.96 -4.80 5.86
CA ILE A 299 8.63 -6.10 5.84
C ILE A 299 7.80 -7.16 6.54
N VAL A 300 7.13 -6.82 7.65
CA VAL A 300 6.21 -7.75 8.34
C VAL A 300 5.05 -8.13 7.42
N HIS A 301 4.45 -7.16 6.73
CA HIS A 301 3.39 -7.45 5.75
C HIS A 301 3.90 -8.36 4.63
N ALA A 302 5.10 -8.11 4.11
CA ALA A 302 5.73 -8.96 3.10
C ALA A 302 5.98 -10.39 3.60
N CYS A 303 6.33 -10.53 4.88
CA CYS A 303 6.55 -11.80 5.55
C CYS A 303 5.23 -12.58 5.72
N LEU A 304 4.22 -11.93 6.28
CA LEU A 304 2.91 -12.54 6.53
C LEU A 304 2.20 -12.96 5.24
N ALA A 305 2.32 -12.16 4.18
CA ALA A 305 1.74 -12.50 2.87
C ALA A 305 2.27 -13.82 2.27
N ARG A 306 3.40 -14.32 2.76
CA ARG A 306 4.00 -15.60 2.34
C ARG A 306 3.61 -16.77 3.24
N THR A 307 3.08 -16.50 4.43
CA THR A 307 2.71 -17.54 5.41
C THR A 307 1.23 -17.89 5.36
N GLY A 308 0.41 -17.10 4.69
CA GLY A 308 -1.02 -17.35 4.54
C GLY A 308 -1.88 -16.10 4.48
N GLU A 309 -3.20 -16.29 4.57
CA GLU A 309 -4.18 -15.22 4.68
C GLU A 309 -4.49 -14.96 6.17
N TRP A 310 -4.18 -13.76 6.64
CA TRP A 310 -4.35 -13.36 8.02
C TRP A 310 -5.33 -12.19 8.16
N PRO A 311 -6.07 -12.08 9.27
CA PRO A 311 -6.94 -10.94 9.52
C PRO A 311 -6.11 -9.66 9.75
N ALA A 312 -6.73 -8.50 9.48
CA ALA A 312 -6.07 -7.20 9.57
C ALA A 312 -5.47 -6.93 10.96
N TRP A 313 -6.15 -7.33 12.05
CA TRP A 313 -5.61 -7.13 13.39
C TRP A 313 -4.28 -7.85 13.64
N LEU A 314 -4.10 -9.06 13.05
CA LEU A 314 -2.84 -9.80 13.16
C LEU A 314 -1.75 -9.16 12.30
N HIS A 315 -2.10 -8.79 11.05
CA HIS A 315 -1.19 -8.09 10.15
C HIS A 315 -0.67 -6.79 10.75
N GLU A 316 -1.57 -5.92 11.15
CA GLU A 316 -1.23 -4.57 11.62
C GLU A 316 -0.60 -4.62 13.02
N GLY A 317 -1.10 -5.48 13.88
CA GLY A 317 -0.54 -5.61 15.23
C GLY A 317 0.89 -6.15 15.23
N LEU A 318 1.20 -7.19 14.44
CA LEU A 318 2.56 -7.69 14.27
C LEU A 318 3.47 -6.67 13.60
N ALA A 319 2.97 -5.97 12.57
CA ALA A 319 3.72 -4.94 11.89
C ALA A 319 4.12 -3.80 12.85
N GLN A 320 3.19 -3.30 13.65
CA GLN A 320 3.46 -2.27 14.67
C GLN A 320 4.44 -2.79 15.74
N LYS A 321 4.19 -3.99 16.28
CA LYS A 321 5.03 -4.59 17.33
C LYS A 321 6.48 -4.75 16.89
N LEU A 322 6.70 -5.34 15.72
CA LEU A 322 8.04 -5.63 15.22
C LEU A 322 8.72 -4.39 14.63
N ALA A 323 7.96 -3.36 14.23
CA ALA A 323 8.49 -2.04 13.91
C ALA A 323 8.94 -1.24 15.16
N GLY A 324 8.60 -1.70 16.37
CA GLY A 324 8.92 -1.02 17.61
C GLY A 324 7.99 0.16 17.91
N GLN A 325 6.78 0.17 17.35
CA GLN A 325 5.78 1.19 17.63
C GLN A 325 5.17 1.02 19.02
N THR A 326 4.74 2.12 19.61
CA THR A 326 4.14 2.15 20.95
C THR A 326 2.76 2.83 20.91
N ILE A 327 1.89 2.43 21.83
CA ILE A 327 0.56 3.02 21.94
C ILE A 327 0.60 4.12 23.00
N PRO A 328 0.18 5.36 22.69
CA PRO A 328 0.00 6.41 23.67
C PRO A 328 -0.95 5.97 24.80
N ALA A 329 -0.66 6.39 26.04
CA ALA A 329 -1.42 5.97 27.22
C ALA A 329 -2.93 6.24 27.11
N GLY A 330 -3.32 7.39 26.54
CA GLY A 330 -4.73 7.73 26.31
C GLY A 330 -5.44 6.80 25.34
N GLN A 331 -4.77 6.39 24.25
CA GLN A 331 -5.33 5.42 23.29
C GLN A 331 -5.44 4.03 23.93
N ARG A 332 -4.46 3.62 24.73
CA ARG A 332 -4.51 2.35 25.47
C ARG A 332 -5.68 2.32 26.47
N ALA A 333 -5.93 3.43 27.18
CA ALA A 333 -7.07 3.57 28.09
C ALA A 333 -8.41 3.48 27.33
N GLU A 334 -8.50 4.12 26.18
CA GLU A 334 -9.71 4.09 25.35
C GLU A 334 -10.01 2.67 24.79
N VAL A 335 -9.01 1.95 24.31
CA VAL A 335 -9.19 0.55 23.87
C VAL A 335 -9.70 -0.31 25.02
N ARG A 336 -9.14 -0.17 26.23
CA ARG A 336 -9.64 -0.90 27.42
C ARG A 336 -11.07 -0.55 27.74
N ARG A 337 -11.42 0.74 27.75
CA ARG A 337 -12.79 1.19 27.97
C ARG A 337 -13.77 0.54 27.00
N LEU A 338 -13.47 0.56 25.71
CA LEU A 338 -14.28 -0.04 24.66
C LEU A 338 -14.41 -1.56 24.81
N ALA A 339 -13.33 -2.23 25.17
CA ALA A 339 -13.35 -3.68 25.40
C ALA A 339 -14.20 -4.06 26.62
N GLN A 340 -14.13 -3.28 27.72
CA GLN A 340 -14.89 -3.51 28.94
C GLN A 340 -16.37 -3.15 28.80
N SER A 341 -16.71 -2.09 28.05
CA SER A 341 -18.11 -1.69 27.81
C SER A 341 -18.86 -2.62 26.83
N GLY A 342 -18.15 -3.50 26.13
CA GLY A 342 -18.74 -4.34 25.08
C GLY A 342 -19.01 -3.60 23.75
N GLU A 343 -18.57 -2.34 23.65
CA GLU A 343 -18.65 -1.56 22.39
C GLU A 343 -17.61 -2.02 21.35
N PHE A 344 -16.60 -2.79 21.79
CA PHE A 344 -15.59 -3.36 20.92
C PHE A 344 -16.13 -4.62 20.22
N PRO A 345 -16.08 -4.70 18.88
CA PRO A 345 -16.70 -5.78 18.12
C PRO A 345 -16.02 -7.15 18.26
N GLY A 346 -14.86 -7.22 18.91
CA GLY A 346 -14.01 -8.42 18.96
C GLY A 346 -13.09 -8.54 17.75
N LEU A 347 -11.96 -9.24 17.91
CA LEU A 347 -10.90 -9.34 16.90
C LEU A 347 -11.37 -10.00 15.59
N GLU A 348 -12.20 -11.03 15.69
CA GLU A 348 -12.74 -11.71 14.50
C GLU A 348 -13.65 -10.80 13.65
N GLN A 349 -14.34 -9.87 14.29
CA GLN A 349 -15.27 -8.95 13.64
C GLN A 349 -14.60 -7.69 13.07
N MET A 350 -13.32 -7.46 13.40
CA MET A 350 -12.56 -6.31 12.88
C MET A 350 -12.31 -6.36 11.38
N GLY A 351 -12.64 -7.47 10.73
CA GLY A 351 -12.55 -7.63 9.29
C GLY A 351 -11.14 -7.89 8.77
N ARG A 352 -11.04 -8.00 7.46
CA ARG A 352 -9.78 -8.35 6.77
C ARG A 352 -8.98 -7.15 6.31
N SER A 353 -9.58 -5.96 6.30
CA SER A 353 -8.91 -4.74 5.86
C SER A 353 -9.53 -3.48 6.49
N TRP A 354 -8.67 -2.49 6.73
CA TRP A 354 -9.01 -1.23 7.39
C TRP A 354 -8.80 0.00 6.50
N SER A 355 -8.48 -0.18 5.24
CA SER A 355 -8.23 0.91 4.29
C SER A 355 -9.42 1.86 4.10
N ARG A 356 -10.64 1.42 4.49
CA ARG A 356 -11.88 2.21 4.42
C ARG A 356 -12.27 2.88 5.73
N LEU A 357 -11.54 2.64 6.80
CA LEU A 357 -11.86 3.28 8.09
C LEU A 357 -11.59 4.79 8.03
N SER A 358 -12.40 5.55 8.76
CA SER A 358 -12.07 6.95 9.03
C SER A 358 -10.78 7.01 9.87
N ALA A 359 -10.08 8.14 9.84
CA ALA A 359 -8.82 8.30 10.59
C ALA A 359 -8.98 7.96 12.08
N ASN A 360 -10.08 8.38 12.71
CA ASN A 360 -10.36 8.08 14.13
C ASN A 360 -10.59 6.58 14.37
N HIS A 361 -11.39 5.92 13.55
CA HIS A 361 -11.62 4.48 13.65
C HIS A 361 -10.36 3.68 13.35
N ALA A 362 -9.56 4.12 12.37
CA ALA A 362 -8.27 3.52 12.07
C ALA A 362 -7.34 3.58 13.29
N THR A 363 -7.21 4.75 13.92
CA THR A 363 -6.37 4.92 15.13
C THR A 363 -6.74 3.94 16.24
N THR A 364 -8.04 3.77 16.51
CA THR A 364 -8.52 2.81 17.52
C THR A 364 -8.25 1.36 17.10
N ALA A 365 -8.49 1.02 15.82
CA ALA A 365 -8.24 -0.32 15.30
C ALA A 365 -6.75 -0.70 15.36
N TYR A 366 -5.86 0.21 14.97
CA TYR A 366 -4.40 0.02 15.07
C TYR A 366 -3.94 -0.14 16.52
N ALA A 367 -4.43 0.69 17.45
CA ALA A 367 -4.12 0.56 18.86
C ALA A 367 -4.60 -0.78 19.44
N THR A 368 -5.82 -1.20 19.06
CA THR A 368 -6.37 -2.51 19.47
C THR A 368 -5.52 -3.67 18.94
N ALA A 369 -5.12 -3.63 17.67
CA ALA A 369 -4.29 -4.65 17.06
C ALA A 369 -2.95 -4.80 17.79
N LEU A 370 -2.28 -3.67 18.07
CA LEU A 370 -1.00 -3.71 18.80
C LEU A 370 -1.19 -4.25 20.21
N MET A 371 -2.24 -3.83 20.95
CA MET A 371 -2.55 -4.41 22.27
C MET A 371 -2.83 -5.90 22.20
N ALA A 372 -3.57 -6.34 21.19
CA ALA A 372 -3.87 -7.76 20.99
C ALA A 372 -2.57 -8.58 20.79
N ILE A 373 -1.64 -8.07 19.99
CA ILE A 373 -0.34 -8.72 19.76
C ILE A 373 0.53 -8.66 21.02
N GLU A 374 0.54 -7.58 21.78
CA GLU A 374 1.23 -7.53 23.07
C GLU A 374 0.72 -8.64 23.99
N ARG A 375 -0.61 -8.83 24.10
CA ARG A 375 -1.21 -9.93 24.88
C ARG A 375 -0.88 -11.31 24.33
N LEU A 376 -0.79 -11.45 23.00
CA LEU A 376 -0.39 -12.70 22.36
C LEU A 376 1.06 -13.06 22.74
N TYR A 377 1.98 -12.10 22.69
CA TYR A 377 3.37 -12.30 23.10
C TYR A 377 3.52 -12.57 24.61
N GLU A 378 2.76 -11.86 25.45
CA GLU A 378 2.74 -12.09 26.90
C GLU A 378 2.28 -13.52 27.25
N ALA A 379 1.28 -14.03 26.53
CA ALA A 379 0.68 -15.33 26.82
C ALA A 379 1.44 -16.50 26.21
N TYR A 380 2.00 -16.33 25.02
CA TYR A 380 2.50 -17.45 24.19
C TYR A 380 3.94 -17.26 23.69
N GLY A 381 4.54 -16.07 23.87
CA GLY A 381 5.89 -15.75 23.40
C GLY A 381 6.06 -15.81 21.88
N SER A 382 7.28 -15.60 21.40
CA SER A 382 7.64 -15.70 19.97
C SER A 382 7.37 -17.08 19.37
N SER A 383 7.57 -18.16 20.14
CA SER A 383 7.28 -19.52 19.70
C SER A 383 5.78 -19.75 19.44
N GLY A 384 4.91 -19.15 20.27
CA GLY A 384 3.47 -19.21 20.07
C GLY A 384 3.02 -18.48 18.81
N VAL A 385 3.62 -17.32 18.52
CA VAL A 385 3.37 -16.60 17.26
C VAL A 385 3.78 -17.43 16.04
N ARG A 386 4.99 -18.00 16.05
CA ARG A 386 5.44 -18.88 14.96
C ARG A 386 4.55 -20.11 14.78
N ASN A 387 4.14 -20.75 15.87
CA ASN A 387 3.21 -21.88 15.82
C ASN A 387 1.86 -21.49 15.21
N LEU A 388 1.34 -20.31 15.55
CA LEU A 388 0.12 -19.78 14.94
C LEU A 388 0.28 -19.63 13.42
N LEU A 389 1.39 -19.01 12.97
CA LEU A 389 1.65 -18.79 11.54
C LEU A 389 1.85 -20.10 10.76
N GLN A 390 2.32 -21.16 11.41
CA GLN A 390 2.43 -22.50 10.83
C GLN A 390 1.11 -23.28 10.89
N ASN A 391 0.24 -22.98 11.85
CA ASN A 391 -1.03 -23.69 12.10
C ASN A 391 -2.22 -22.70 12.16
N PRO A 392 -2.66 -22.14 11.03
CA PRO A 392 -3.70 -21.10 10.99
C PRO A 392 -5.06 -21.55 11.55
N THR A 393 -5.33 -22.86 11.64
CA THR A 393 -6.55 -23.40 12.23
C THR A 393 -6.72 -23.07 13.72
N SER A 394 -5.64 -22.70 14.42
CA SER A 394 -5.68 -22.27 15.83
C SER A 394 -6.12 -20.82 16.02
N LEU A 395 -6.19 -20.02 14.95
CA LEU A 395 -6.46 -18.58 15.00
C LEU A 395 -7.78 -18.22 15.70
N PRO A 396 -8.96 -18.84 15.42
CA PRO A 396 -10.21 -18.45 16.07
C PRO A 396 -10.15 -18.64 17.59
N ARG A 397 -9.55 -19.75 18.05
CA ARG A 397 -9.38 -20.02 19.48
C ARG A 397 -8.46 -19.00 20.15
N LEU A 398 -7.36 -18.64 19.49
CA LEU A 398 -6.41 -17.66 20.00
C LEU A 398 -7.02 -16.25 20.01
N ALA A 399 -7.75 -15.86 18.97
CA ALA A 399 -8.46 -14.57 18.91
C ALA A 399 -9.45 -14.44 20.07
N ALA A 400 -10.25 -15.47 20.36
CA ALA A 400 -11.19 -15.48 21.49
C ALA A 400 -10.47 -15.40 22.86
N ASP A 401 -9.30 -16.05 23.03
CA ASP A 401 -8.52 -15.92 24.25
C ASP A 401 -7.94 -14.51 24.41
N ILE A 402 -7.44 -13.91 23.34
CA ILE A 402 -6.91 -12.53 23.36
C ILE A 402 -8.02 -11.51 23.61
N ASP A 403 -9.21 -11.68 23.00
CA ASP A 403 -10.37 -10.82 23.29
C ASP A 403 -10.73 -10.79 24.78
N ARG A 404 -10.68 -11.94 25.44
CA ARG A 404 -10.89 -12.02 26.89
C ARG A 404 -9.82 -11.23 27.66
N ARG A 405 -8.54 -11.39 27.30
CA ARG A 405 -7.41 -10.69 27.94
C ARG A 405 -7.39 -9.18 27.68
N LEU A 406 -8.01 -8.71 26.62
CA LEU A 406 -8.16 -7.27 26.35
C LEU A 406 -9.19 -6.63 27.28
N ARG A 407 -10.14 -7.42 27.83
CA ARG A 407 -11.17 -6.95 28.79
C ARG A 407 -10.66 -6.93 30.24
N GLU A 408 -9.61 -7.69 30.56
CA GLU A 408 -8.89 -7.67 31.83
C GLU A 408 -7.96 -6.45 31.92
#